data_6eb65fa8ea0d6a7223802b463fd30a9e
#
_entry.id   6eb65fa8ea0d6a7223802b463fd30a9e
#
_cell.length_a   1.000
_cell.length_b   1.000
_cell.length_c   1.000
_cell.angle_alpha   90.00
_cell.angle_beta   90.00
_cell.angle_gamma   90.00
#
_symmetry.space_group_name_H-M   'P 1'
#
loop_
_entity.id
_entity.type
_entity.pdbx_description
1 polymer ?
#
loop_
_entity_poly.entity_id
_entity_poly.type
_entity_poly.pdbx_seq_one_letter_code
_entity_poly.pdbx_strand_id
1 'polypeptide(L)'
;MRNTDVVLVAMPFCDEYMPCMTYAMFKAMLTKAGISSCVQHEYLYYAAWIGRNNYRRIMQVCTIGYGHDYFACETIFAAAAHGRTLRSFDEYIAWMKQTHLPGKVFEGAQQQETLETLALFREAQEKAQDYLEEAAKRIMEKNPR
;
A
#
# COMPACT_ATOMS: atom_id res chain seq x y z
N MET A 1 5.83 24.17 -18.02
CA MET A 1 6.01 22.79 -17.49
C MET A 1 6.19 21.87 -18.67
N ARG A 2 7.13 20.91 -18.63
CA ARG A 2 7.23 19.92 -19.71
C ARG A 2 6.09 18.90 -19.50
N ASN A 3 5.25 18.76 -20.51
CA ASN A 3 4.23 17.69 -20.50
C ASN A 3 4.94 16.32 -20.44
N THR A 4 4.46 15.47 -19.58
CA THR A 4 4.94 14.09 -19.42
C THR A 4 3.98 13.16 -20.12
N ASP A 5 4.47 12.27 -21.01
CA ASP A 5 3.59 11.36 -21.72
C ASP A 5 3.07 10.25 -20.81
N VAL A 6 3.92 9.79 -19.88
CA VAL A 6 3.60 8.69 -18.95
C VAL A 6 4.03 9.04 -17.52
N VAL A 7 3.13 8.84 -16.56
CA VAL A 7 3.46 8.86 -15.14
C VAL A 7 3.43 7.41 -14.61
N LEU A 8 4.57 6.93 -14.16
CA LEU A 8 4.68 5.65 -13.46
C LEU A 8 4.42 5.88 -11.98
N VAL A 9 3.38 5.29 -11.43
CA VAL A 9 2.96 5.50 -10.05
C VAL A 9 3.34 4.31 -9.19
N ALA A 10 4.25 4.53 -8.23
CA ALA A 10 4.58 3.56 -7.20
C ALA A 10 3.60 3.73 -6.02
N MET A 11 2.56 2.92 -6.01
CA MET A 11 1.53 2.93 -4.95
C MET A 11 2.06 2.28 -3.65
N PRO A 12 1.43 2.53 -2.50
CA PRO A 12 1.65 1.72 -1.31
C PRO A 12 1.34 0.22 -1.61
N PHE A 13 2.05 -0.76 -1.11
CA PHE A 13 3.06 -0.68 -0.08
C PHE A 13 4.42 -1.08 -0.69
N CYS A 14 5.29 -0.10 -0.88
CA CYS A 14 6.67 -0.35 -1.28
C CYS A 14 7.60 -0.09 -0.11
N ASP A 15 8.76 -0.76 -0.11
CA ASP A 15 9.81 -0.50 0.87
C ASP A 15 10.32 0.94 0.75
N GLU A 16 10.33 1.68 1.86
CA GLU A 16 10.76 3.09 1.88
C GLU A 16 12.29 3.25 1.79
N TYR A 17 13.05 2.19 2.00
CA TYR A 17 14.51 2.21 1.96
C TYR A 17 15.10 1.68 0.66
N MET A 18 14.33 0.91 -0.10
CA MET A 18 14.82 0.29 -1.33
C MET A 18 14.13 0.88 -2.55
N PRO A 19 14.90 1.43 -3.50
CA PRO A 19 14.35 1.88 -4.77
C PRO A 19 13.68 0.72 -5.50
N CYS A 20 12.46 0.93 -5.99
CA CYS A 20 11.80 -0.10 -6.79
C CYS A 20 12.46 -0.19 -8.17
N MET A 21 13.25 -1.24 -8.39
CA MET A 21 13.97 -1.51 -9.65
C MET A 21 13.03 -1.59 -10.85
N THR A 22 11.82 -2.08 -10.66
CA THR A 22 10.80 -2.20 -11.73
C THR A 22 10.50 -0.84 -12.37
N TYR A 23 10.31 0.22 -11.56
CA TYR A 23 10.05 1.56 -12.08
C TYR A 23 11.27 2.17 -12.78
N ALA A 24 12.47 1.88 -12.29
CA ALA A 24 13.72 2.30 -12.95
C ALA A 24 13.85 1.65 -14.33
N MET A 25 13.56 0.35 -14.43
CA MET A 25 13.57 -0.39 -15.71
C MET A 25 12.53 0.16 -16.68
N PHE A 26 11.27 0.35 -16.25
CA PHE A 26 10.23 0.91 -17.12
C PHE A 26 10.58 2.32 -17.59
N LYS A 27 11.10 3.16 -16.72
CA LYS A 27 11.55 4.49 -17.11
C LYS A 27 12.65 4.44 -18.16
N ALA A 28 13.63 3.54 -18.02
CA ALA A 28 14.71 3.36 -18.99
C ALA A 28 14.16 2.88 -20.35
N MET A 29 13.21 1.93 -20.34
CA MET A 29 12.56 1.44 -21.58
C MET A 29 11.78 2.54 -22.28
N LEU A 30 10.98 3.32 -21.56
CA LEU A 30 10.22 4.46 -22.09
C LEU A 30 11.16 5.52 -22.68
N THR A 31 12.24 5.85 -21.97
CA THR A 31 13.25 6.79 -22.48
C THR A 31 13.89 6.30 -23.78
N LYS A 32 14.22 5.00 -23.86
CA LYS A 32 14.75 4.39 -25.09
C LYS A 32 13.75 4.44 -26.26
N ALA A 33 12.45 4.37 -25.96
CA ALA A 33 11.38 4.52 -26.95
C ALA A 33 11.04 5.98 -27.29
N GLY A 34 11.75 6.95 -26.74
CA GLY A 34 11.49 8.39 -26.97
C GLY A 34 10.26 8.92 -26.22
N ILE A 35 9.73 8.17 -25.25
CA ILE A 35 8.54 8.52 -24.49
C ILE A 35 8.98 9.25 -23.21
N SER A 36 8.46 10.47 -23.02
CA SER A 36 8.70 11.26 -21.81
C SER A 36 7.99 10.64 -20.60
N SER A 37 8.72 10.33 -19.53
CA SER A 37 8.14 9.71 -18.37
C SER A 37 8.72 10.22 -17.05
N CYS A 38 7.91 10.18 -15.99
CA CYS A 38 8.37 10.40 -14.63
C CYS A 38 7.86 9.29 -13.70
N VAL A 39 8.51 9.16 -12.54
CA VAL A 39 8.06 8.25 -11.48
C VAL A 39 7.52 9.09 -10.33
N GLN A 40 6.32 8.73 -9.88
CA GLN A 40 5.67 9.30 -8.71
C GLN A 40 5.66 8.27 -7.59
N HIS A 41 6.34 8.58 -6.49
CA HIS A 41 6.49 7.67 -5.35
C HIS A 41 5.38 7.91 -4.32
N GLU A 42 4.16 7.48 -4.62
CA GLU A 42 3.00 7.68 -3.73
C GLU A 42 3.15 6.95 -2.40
N TYR A 43 3.88 5.83 -2.34
CA TYR A 43 4.15 5.15 -1.08
C TYR A 43 4.88 6.02 -0.05
N LEU A 44 5.73 6.97 -0.47
CA LEU A 44 6.39 7.92 0.44
C LEU A 44 5.41 8.97 0.97
N TYR A 45 4.49 9.44 0.13
CA TYR A 45 3.42 10.34 0.57
C TYR A 45 2.47 9.65 1.53
N TYR A 46 2.13 8.38 1.25
CA TYR A 46 1.29 7.60 2.14
C TYR A 46 1.97 7.32 3.48
N ALA A 47 3.26 6.99 3.49
CA ALA A 47 4.02 6.84 4.73
C ALA A 47 4.06 8.13 5.57
N ALA A 48 4.10 9.29 4.94
CA ALA A 48 3.97 10.58 5.63
C ALA A 48 2.54 10.84 6.12
N TRP A 49 1.52 10.43 5.34
CA TRP A 49 0.10 10.61 5.66
C TRP A 49 -0.33 9.83 6.92
N ILE A 50 -0.02 8.53 6.98
CA ILE A 50 -0.40 7.67 8.13
C ILE A 50 0.61 7.71 9.27
N GLY A 51 1.75 8.36 9.06
CA GLY A 51 2.91 8.34 9.96
C GLY A 51 3.86 7.18 9.65
N ARG A 52 5.14 7.52 9.55
CA ARG A 52 6.20 6.59 9.11
C ARG A 52 6.31 5.32 9.97
N ASN A 53 6.13 5.45 11.29
CA ASN A 53 6.14 4.29 12.18
C ASN A 53 4.95 3.36 11.93
N ASN A 54 3.76 3.92 11.70
CA ASN A 54 2.57 3.13 11.37
C ASN A 54 2.73 2.42 10.03
N TYR A 55 3.28 3.11 9.02
CA TYR A 55 3.60 2.51 7.73
C TYR A 55 4.50 1.29 7.88
N ARG A 56 5.59 1.40 8.66
CA ARG A 56 6.50 0.29 8.91
C ARG A 56 5.84 -0.88 9.64
N ARG A 57 5.02 -0.60 10.65
CA ARG A 57 4.28 -1.66 11.37
C ARG A 57 3.35 -2.41 10.43
N ILE A 58 2.62 -1.70 9.56
CA ILE A 58 1.78 -2.32 8.53
C ILE A 58 2.64 -3.16 7.58
N MET A 59 3.73 -2.60 7.07
CA MET A 59 4.68 -3.31 6.18
C MET A 59 5.25 -4.58 6.82
N GLN A 60 5.61 -4.54 8.10
CA GLN A 60 6.12 -5.71 8.81
C GLN A 60 5.10 -6.86 8.83
N VAL A 61 3.83 -6.57 9.09
CA VAL A 61 2.76 -7.59 9.04
C VAL A 61 2.63 -8.16 7.63
N CYS A 62 2.72 -7.31 6.59
CA CYS A 62 2.57 -7.74 5.21
C CYS A 62 3.77 -8.54 4.68
N THR A 63 5.00 -8.27 5.17
CA THR A 63 6.22 -8.84 4.59
C THR A 63 6.85 -9.94 5.44
N ILE A 64 6.79 -9.85 6.76
CA ILE A 64 7.55 -10.73 7.67
C ILE A 64 6.64 -11.77 8.32
N GLY A 65 5.36 -11.45 8.45
CA GLY A 65 4.51 -12.19 9.36
C GLY A 65 4.32 -13.65 8.98
N TYR A 66 4.05 -13.99 7.72
CA TYR A 66 3.50 -15.30 7.42
C TYR A 66 3.66 -15.77 5.98
N GLY A 67 4.75 -15.41 5.35
CA GLY A 67 5.26 -16.10 4.15
C GLY A 67 4.45 -16.01 2.86
N HIS A 68 3.18 -15.65 2.91
CA HIS A 68 2.30 -15.64 1.73
C HIS A 68 1.17 -14.59 1.77
N ASP A 69 1.04 -13.79 2.82
CA ASP A 69 -0.11 -12.89 2.97
C ASP A 69 0.18 -11.46 2.48
N TYR A 70 0.73 -11.36 1.27
CA TYR A 70 0.92 -10.08 0.58
C TYR A 70 -0.39 -9.29 0.36
N PHE A 71 -1.53 -9.95 0.52
CA PHE A 71 -2.86 -9.36 0.31
C PHE A 71 -3.35 -8.50 1.49
N ALA A 72 -2.74 -8.58 2.66
CA ALA A 72 -3.19 -7.78 3.81
C ALA A 72 -3.12 -6.27 3.52
N CYS A 73 -2.06 -5.80 2.90
CA CYS A 73 -1.90 -4.40 2.51
C CYS A 73 -2.90 -3.96 1.43
N GLU A 74 -3.25 -4.86 0.52
CA GLU A 74 -4.22 -4.59 -0.54
C GLU A 74 -5.63 -4.37 0.01
N THR A 75 -5.98 -5.02 1.13
CA THR A 75 -7.29 -4.83 1.77
C THR A 75 -7.54 -3.40 2.21
N ILE A 76 -6.48 -2.63 2.49
CA ILE A 76 -6.59 -1.22 2.89
C ILE A 76 -7.26 -0.40 1.79
N PHE A 77 -6.88 -0.61 0.53
CA PHE A 77 -7.40 0.15 -0.61
C PHE A 77 -8.55 -0.54 -1.33
N ALA A 78 -8.76 -1.83 -1.06
CA ALA A 78 -9.75 -2.63 -1.78
C ALA A 78 -11.18 -2.08 -1.64
N ALA A 79 -11.57 -1.66 -0.45
CA ALA A 79 -12.90 -1.08 -0.22
C ALA A 79 -13.10 0.23 -0.98
N ALA A 80 -12.07 1.08 -1.05
CA ALA A 80 -12.11 2.33 -1.80
C ALA A 80 -12.13 2.09 -3.32
N ALA A 81 -11.41 1.06 -3.81
CA ALA A 81 -11.33 0.73 -5.24
C ALA A 81 -12.59 0.04 -5.78
N HIS A 82 -13.25 -0.79 -4.98
CA HIS A 82 -14.33 -1.68 -5.42
C HIS A 82 -15.68 -1.43 -4.72
N GLY A 83 -15.73 -0.46 -3.82
CA GLY A 83 -16.93 -0.17 -3.05
C GLY A 83 -17.15 -1.16 -1.88
N ARG A 84 -18.32 -1.05 -1.23
CA ARG A 84 -18.65 -1.81 -0.02
C ARG A 84 -18.91 -3.31 -0.23
N THR A 85 -18.75 -3.83 -1.43
CA THR A 85 -19.00 -5.23 -1.77
C THR A 85 -17.89 -6.17 -1.34
N LEU A 86 -16.75 -5.65 -0.92
CA LEU A 86 -15.66 -6.46 -0.41
C LEU A 86 -15.84 -6.75 1.08
N ARG A 87 -15.32 -7.90 1.50
CA ARG A 87 -15.28 -8.31 2.90
C ARG A 87 -14.70 -7.19 3.76
N SER A 88 -15.34 -6.91 4.89
CA SER A 88 -14.79 -6.00 5.87
C SER A 88 -13.42 -6.50 6.34
N PHE A 89 -12.61 -5.60 6.89
CA PHE A 89 -11.33 -6.00 7.47
C PHE A 89 -11.51 -7.07 8.57
N ASP A 90 -12.57 -6.99 9.36
CA ASP A 90 -12.89 -7.98 10.38
C ASP A 90 -13.21 -9.36 9.80
N GLU A 91 -13.91 -9.43 8.68
CA GLU A 91 -14.15 -10.68 7.95
C GLU A 91 -12.86 -11.25 7.36
N TYR A 92 -11.97 -10.40 6.86
CA TYR A 92 -10.64 -10.81 6.39
C TYR A 92 -9.82 -11.42 7.53
N ILE A 93 -9.78 -10.77 8.69
CA ILE A 93 -9.10 -11.28 9.88
C ILE A 93 -9.72 -12.58 10.38
N ALA A 94 -11.04 -12.69 10.39
CA ALA A 94 -11.73 -13.93 10.77
C ALA A 94 -11.37 -15.08 9.82
N TRP A 95 -11.34 -14.81 8.53
CA TRP A 95 -10.92 -15.77 7.50
C TRP A 95 -9.45 -16.18 7.68
N MET A 96 -8.53 -15.22 7.90
CA MET A 96 -7.12 -15.51 8.15
C MET A 96 -6.93 -16.43 9.37
N LYS A 97 -7.61 -16.13 10.48
CA LYS A 97 -7.56 -16.97 11.69
C LYS A 97 -8.00 -18.41 11.43
N GLN A 98 -8.98 -18.62 10.56
CA GLN A 98 -9.50 -19.95 10.23
C GLN A 98 -8.58 -20.72 9.28
N THR A 99 -7.92 -20.05 8.35
CA THR A 99 -7.26 -20.72 7.21
C THR A 99 -5.75 -20.75 7.28
N HIS A 100 -5.11 -19.72 7.84
CA HIS A 100 -3.66 -19.53 7.68
C HIS A 100 -2.88 -19.29 8.97
N LEU A 101 -3.54 -19.00 10.08
CA LEU A 101 -2.87 -18.73 11.35
C LEU A 101 -3.17 -19.82 12.37
N PRO A 102 -2.35 -20.88 12.43
CA PRO A 102 -2.42 -21.79 13.58
C PRO A 102 -2.15 -20.99 14.85
N GLY A 103 -2.96 -21.20 15.89
CA GLY A 103 -3.17 -20.41 17.10
C GLY A 103 -2.00 -19.76 17.84
N LYS A 104 -0.76 -20.00 17.42
CA LYS A 104 0.46 -19.47 18.07
C LYS A 104 0.72 -17.96 17.84
N VAL A 105 0.12 -17.37 16.82
CA VAL A 105 0.39 -15.99 16.42
C VAL A 105 -0.38 -14.97 17.24
N PHE A 106 -1.47 -15.41 17.86
CA PHE A 106 -2.33 -14.54 18.66
C PHE A 106 -2.22 -14.81 20.18
N GLU A 107 -1.11 -15.40 20.64
CA GLU A 107 -0.90 -15.70 22.05
C GLU A 107 0.18 -14.80 22.69
N GLY A 108 -0.07 -14.34 23.91
CA GLY A 108 0.89 -13.59 24.71
C GLY A 108 1.16 -12.15 24.27
N ALA A 109 2.39 -11.69 24.42
CA ALA A 109 2.81 -10.31 24.11
C ALA A 109 2.63 -9.98 22.60
N GLN A 110 2.77 -10.96 21.74
CA GLN A 110 2.51 -10.82 20.31
C GLN A 110 1.04 -10.55 20.00
N GLN A 111 0.12 -11.01 20.83
CA GLN A 111 -1.31 -10.73 20.67
C GLN A 111 -1.62 -9.24 20.79
N GLN A 112 -1.04 -8.56 21.79
CA GLN A 112 -1.25 -7.12 21.98
C GLN A 112 -0.71 -6.32 20.79
N GLU A 113 0.51 -6.61 20.35
CA GLU A 113 1.11 -5.96 19.18
C GLU A 113 0.29 -6.21 17.90
N THR A 114 -0.23 -7.41 17.75
CA THR A 114 -1.11 -7.77 16.63
C THR A 114 -2.40 -6.97 16.67
N LEU A 115 -3.07 -6.87 17.82
CA LEU A 115 -4.31 -6.10 17.96
C LEU A 115 -4.12 -4.61 17.67
N GLU A 116 -3.01 -4.04 18.14
CA GLU A 116 -2.66 -2.65 17.84
C GLU A 116 -2.39 -2.45 16.35
N THR A 117 -1.71 -3.39 15.69
CA THR A 117 -1.46 -3.32 14.26
C THR A 117 -2.76 -3.49 13.46
N LEU A 118 -3.68 -4.36 13.89
CA LEU A 118 -5.00 -4.50 13.29
C LEU A 118 -5.83 -3.20 13.40
N ALA A 119 -5.70 -2.48 14.51
CA ALA A 119 -6.34 -1.16 14.65
C ALA A 119 -5.78 -0.15 13.64
N LEU A 120 -4.45 -0.18 13.37
CA LEU A 120 -3.83 0.65 12.34
C LEU A 120 -4.33 0.31 10.93
N PHE A 121 -4.53 -0.96 10.62
CA PHE A 121 -5.12 -1.35 9.32
C PHE A 121 -6.53 -0.79 9.14
N ARG A 122 -7.36 -0.87 10.18
CA ARG A 122 -8.72 -0.32 10.15
C ARG A 122 -8.70 1.20 9.94
N GLU A 123 -7.88 1.92 10.70
CA GLU A 123 -7.71 3.35 10.53
C GLU A 123 -7.21 3.72 9.12
N ALA A 124 -6.24 2.96 8.61
CA ALA A 124 -5.71 3.14 7.26
C ALA A 124 -6.78 2.90 6.18
N GLN A 125 -7.64 1.88 6.37
CA GLN A 125 -8.76 1.59 5.46
C GLN A 125 -9.82 2.70 5.47
N GLU A 126 -10.17 3.24 6.63
CA GLU A 126 -11.14 4.34 6.75
C GLU A 126 -10.66 5.60 6.03
N LYS A 127 -9.35 5.85 6.01
CA LYS A 127 -8.71 7.01 5.36
C LYS A 127 -8.28 6.75 3.92
N ALA A 128 -8.47 5.54 3.40
CA ALA A 128 -7.94 5.15 2.09
C ALA A 128 -8.54 5.98 0.95
N GLN A 129 -9.85 6.26 1.00
CA GLN A 129 -10.52 7.06 -0.04
C GLN A 129 -9.95 8.47 -0.11
N ASP A 130 -9.83 9.15 1.03
CA ASP A 130 -9.29 10.52 1.09
C ASP A 130 -7.86 10.57 0.54
N TYR A 131 -7.05 9.57 0.90
CA TYR A 131 -5.70 9.46 0.36
C TYR A 131 -5.67 9.26 -1.16
N LEU A 132 -6.52 8.38 -1.71
CA LEU A 132 -6.58 8.14 -3.15
C LEU A 132 -6.98 9.40 -3.92
N GLU A 133 -7.90 10.20 -3.41
CA GLU A 133 -8.29 11.49 -4.00
C GLU A 133 -7.13 12.48 -4.02
N GLU A 134 -6.38 12.58 -2.93
CA GLU A 134 -5.19 13.43 -2.86
C GLU A 134 -4.04 12.92 -3.76
N ALA A 135 -3.84 11.61 -3.84
CA ALA A 135 -2.87 10.99 -4.74
C ALA A 135 -3.24 11.27 -6.21
N ALA A 136 -4.50 11.12 -6.57
CA ALA A 136 -5.00 11.42 -7.92
C ALA A 136 -4.72 12.90 -8.30
N LYS A 137 -4.98 13.85 -7.41
CA LYS A 137 -4.67 15.28 -7.65
C LYS A 137 -3.16 15.47 -7.94
N ARG A 138 -2.28 14.91 -7.10
CA ARG A 138 -0.83 15.01 -7.31
C ARG A 138 -0.35 14.38 -8.63
N ILE A 139 -0.97 13.26 -9.04
CA ILE A 139 -0.65 12.59 -10.30
C ILE A 139 -1.09 13.47 -11.48
N MET A 140 -2.30 14.02 -11.43
CA MET A 140 -2.84 14.87 -12.48
C MET A 140 -2.08 16.21 -12.62
N GLU A 141 -1.46 16.72 -11.57
CA GLU A 141 -0.56 17.88 -11.63
C GLU A 141 0.68 17.66 -12.50
N LYS A 142 1.10 16.42 -12.72
CA LYS A 142 2.15 16.06 -13.67
C LYS A 142 1.71 16.20 -15.13
N ASN A 143 0.41 16.43 -15.35
CA ASN A 143 -0.20 16.63 -16.66
C ASN A 143 0.18 15.53 -17.67
N PRO A 144 -0.12 14.24 -17.35
CA PRO A 144 0.08 13.14 -18.30
C PRO A 144 -0.81 13.33 -19.54
N ARG A 145 -0.32 12.89 -20.67
CA ARG A 145 -1.05 12.95 -21.95
C ARG A 145 -1.89 11.72 -22.19
#